data_fceaae5155115a7e74781d77a5233acc
#
_entry.id   fceaae5155115a7e74781d77a5233acc
#
_cell.length_a   1.000
_cell.length_b   1.000
_cell.length_c   1.000
_cell.angle_alpha   90.00
_cell.angle_beta   90.00
_cell.angle_gamma   90.00
#
_symmetry.space_group_name_H-M   'P 1'
#
loop_
_entity.id
_entity.type
_entity.pdbx_description
1 polymer ?
#
loop_
_entity_poly.entity_id
_entity_poly.type
_entity_poly.pdbx_seq_one_letter_code
_entity_poly.pdbx_strand_id
1 'polypeptide(L)'
;MLLKEIEPFVRQAVSATLTIHSKADVFNELQTSDCRLFYIISGKGNMIIEGASFELKPGCAILFQSGTRYMWQIDCEEGVHYIAINFDYTHNHAHIKKSFHPVHSNVFLPSDILENIVFLDCLELNTPIILRDATQLEARMKLLTTEYFLGDDYCDELLSSTLNSIIISMVRTLNKKNNPYGNKGFVMTQNIIQYIQHHYAEDISYETLAEIFHFNASHINRVFKKNTGKSLHAFLLDYRLNIAMELLRSQAIPINEIAIMVGFTDIPHFIKTFKKFTGKTPARYRCSNE
;
A
#
# COMPACT_ATOMS: atom_id res chain seq x y z
N MET A 1 -4.69 7.95 -7.15
CA MET A 1 -5.68 6.94 -7.62
C MET A 1 -6.95 7.10 -6.83
N LEU A 2 -8.10 7.01 -7.47
CA LEU A 2 -9.40 6.95 -6.79
C LEU A 2 -9.83 5.49 -6.64
N LEU A 3 -10.63 5.20 -5.60
CA LEU A 3 -11.13 3.83 -5.35
C LEU A 3 -11.89 3.26 -6.56
N LYS A 4 -12.62 4.10 -7.31
CA LYS A 4 -13.35 3.70 -8.52
C LYS A 4 -12.44 3.33 -9.72
N GLU A 5 -11.16 3.64 -9.65
CA GLU A 5 -10.17 3.39 -10.71
C GLU A 5 -9.40 2.09 -10.49
N ILE A 6 -9.73 1.35 -9.44
CA ILE A 6 -9.10 0.06 -9.15
C ILE A 6 -9.57 -0.97 -10.16
N GLU A 7 -8.62 -1.60 -10.84
CA GLU A 7 -8.79 -2.78 -11.66
C GLU A 7 -7.74 -3.82 -11.22
N PRO A 8 -7.99 -4.58 -10.14
CA PRO A 8 -6.96 -5.41 -9.54
C PRO A 8 -6.52 -6.54 -10.47
N PHE A 9 -5.22 -6.72 -10.60
CA PHE A 9 -4.63 -7.86 -11.28
C PHE A 9 -4.16 -8.90 -10.25
N VAL A 10 -4.79 -10.08 -10.24
CA VAL A 10 -4.46 -11.17 -9.31
C VAL A 10 -3.26 -11.94 -9.84
N ARG A 11 -2.14 -11.87 -9.12
CA ARG A 11 -0.89 -12.59 -9.47
C ARG A 11 -0.89 -14.03 -8.96
N GLN A 12 -1.49 -14.23 -7.80
CA GLN A 12 -1.58 -15.54 -7.18
C GLN A 12 -2.73 -15.54 -6.16
N ALA A 13 -3.45 -16.64 -6.10
CA ALA A 13 -4.38 -16.92 -5.04
C ALA A 13 -4.16 -18.35 -4.55
N VAL A 14 -3.87 -18.52 -3.26
CA VAL A 14 -3.51 -19.81 -2.68
C VAL A 14 -4.15 -20.00 -1.31
N SER A 15 -4.57 -21.22 -1.02
CA SER A 15 -4.91 -21.68 0.32
C SER A 15 -3.77 -22.53 0.85
N ALA A 16 -3.17 -22.15 1.97
CA ALA A 16 -1.98 -22.78 2.52
C ALA A 16 -2.03 -22.87 4.04
N THR A 17 -1.25 -23.80 4.59
CA THR A 17 -1.00 -23.89 6.02
C THR A 17 0.43 -23.53 6.30
N LEU A 18 0.64 -22.55 7.15
CA LEU A 18 1.96 -22.19 7.65
C LEU A 18 2.19 -22.88 8.98
N THR A 19 3.11 -23.84 8.99
CA THR A 19 3.64 -24.50 10.19
C THR A 19 5.10 -24.15 10.30
N ILE A 20 5.55 -23.84 11.50
CA ILE A 20 6.95 -23.49 11.74
C ILE A 20 7.67 -24.72 12.25
N HIS A 21 8.67 -25.19 11.50
CA HIS A 21 9.48 -26.33 11.86
C HIS A 21 10.72 -25.97 12.69
N SER A 22 11.09 -24.68 12.75
CA SER A 22 12.19 -24.19 13.59
C SER A 22 11.95 -22.76 14.08
N LYS A 23 12.52 -22.42 15.25
CA LYS A 23 12.48 -21.05 15.79
C LYS A 23 13.21 -20.03 14.89
N ALA A 24 14.06 -20.48 13.99
CA ALA A 24 14.80 -19.62 13.05
C ALA A 24 13.91 -19.06 11.93
N ASP A 25 12.81 -19.77 11.57
CA ASP A 25 11.92 -19.35 10.47
C ASP A 25 10.96 -18.23 10.90
N VAL A 26 10.86 -17.97 12.21
CA VAL A 26 9.83 -17.12 12.83
C VAL A 26 10.17 -15.63 12.85
N PHE A 27 11.43 -15.25 12.74
CA PHE A 27 11.92 -13.92 13.12
C PHE A 27 12.41 -13.06 11.95
N ASN A 28 12.12 -13.43 10.71
CA ASN A 28 12.55 -12.66 9.58
C ASN A 28 11.45 -11.68 9.13
N GLU A 29 11.77 -10.42 9.19
CA GLU A 29 10.93 -9.36 8.61
C GLU A 29 10.98 -9.47 7.09
N LEU A 30 9.82 -9.53 6.47
CA LEU A 30 9.61 -9.78 5.05
C LEU A 30 9.00 -8.56 4.36
N GLN A 31 9.30 -8.39 3.09
CA GLN A 31 8.65 -7.44 2.19
C GLN A 31 8.35 -8.10 0.84
N THR A 32 7.38 -7.56 0.10
CA THR A 32 6.99 -8.08 -1.22
C THR A 32 6.86 -6.96 -2.23
N SER A 33 7.07 -7.29 -3.50
CA SER A 33 6.95 -6.34 -4.62
C SER A 33 5.50 -6.05 -5.02
N ASP A 34 4.57 -6.89 -4.57
CA ASP A 34 3.13 -6.83 -4.83
C ASP A 34 2.33 -6.61 -3.55
N CYS A 35 1.05 -6.30 -3.67
CA CYS A 35 0.13 -6.16 -2.55
C CYS A 35 -0.31 -7.53 -2.02
N ARG A 36 -0.67 -7.59 -0.73
CA ARG A 36 -1.08 -8.82 -0.06
C ARG A 36 -2.43 -8.67 0.63
N LEU A 37 -3.26 -9.67 0.40
CA LEU A 37 -4.49 -9.87 1.17
C LEU A 37 -4.45 -11.28 1.78
N PHE A 38 -4.47 -11.34 3.12
CA PHE A 38 -4.55 -12.58 3.87
C PHE A 38 -5.92 -12.72 4.53
N TYR A 39 -6.45 -13.93 4.53
CA TYR A 39 -7.64 -14.31 5.28
C TYR A 39 -7.32 -15.56 6.12
N ILE A 40 -7.57 -15.50 7.42
CA ILE A 40 -7.26 -16.59 8.35
C ILE A 40 -8.47 -17.53 8.44
N ILE A 41 -8.29 -18.78 8.03
CA ILE A 41 -9.33 -19.84 8.06
C ILE A 41 -9.35 -20.51 9.43
N SER A 42 -8.17 -20.90 9.94
CA SER A 42 -8.04 -21.58 11.24
C SER A 42 -6.62 -21.37 11.80
N GLY A 43 -6.44 -21.73 13.08
CA GLY A 43 -5.20 -21.56 13.79
C GLY A 43 -5.11 -20.21 14.53
N LYS A 44 -3.98 -20.01 15.23
CA LYS A 44 -3.70 -18.84 16.04
C LYS A 44 -2.25 -18.40 15.87
N GLY A 45 -1.98 -17.15 16.12
CA GLY A 45 -0.65 -16.55 16.08
C GLY A 45 -0.72 -15.05 16.11
N ASN A 46 0.38 -14.41 15.74
CA ASN A 46 0.45 -12.98 15.53
C ASN A 46 1.07 -12.67 14.19
N MET A 47 0.69 -11.53 13.63
CA MET A 47 1.42 -10.92 12.51
C MET A 47 1.92 -9.55 12.97
N ILE A 48 3.21 -9.30 12.83
CA ILE A 48 3.78 -7.98 13.04
C ILE A 48 3.80 -7.27 11.70
N ILE A 49 3.22 -6.07 11.62
CA ILE A 49 3.16 -5.26 10.42
C ILE A 49 3.65 -3.86 10.78
N GLU A 50 4.70 -3.37 10.10
CA GLU A 50 5.34 -2.08 10.40
C GLU A 50 5.65 -1.90 11.90
N GLY A 51 6.10 -2.97 12.55
CA GLY A 51 6.46 -3.01 13.96
C GLY A 51 5.28 -3.15 14.95
N ALA A 52 4.03 -3.12 14.48
CA ALA A 52 2.85 -3.32 15.32
C ALA A 52 2.38 -4.79 15.29
N SER A 53 2.12 -5.38 16.46
CA SER A 53 1.68 -6.79 16.58
C SER A 53 0.15 -6.89 16.52
N PHE A 54 -0.35 -7.81 15.70
CA PHE A 54 -1.77 -8.10 15.53
C PHE A 54 -2.05 -9.58 15.75
N GLU A 55 -2.97 -9.89 16.66
CA GLU A 55 -3.42 -11.25 16.92
C GLU A 55 -4.20 -11.80 15.73
N LEU A 56 -3.83 -13.01 15.29
CA LEU A 56 -4.49 -13.75 14.21
C LEU A 56 -5.53 -14.70 14.80
N LYS A 57 -6.74 -14.64 14.27
CA LYS A 57 -7.87 -15.52 14.63
C LYS A 57 -8.64 -15.92 13.36
N PRO A 58 -9.35 -17.05 13.36
CA PRO A 58 -10.27 -17.39 12.28
C PRO A 58 -11.22 -16.23 11.98
N GLY A 59 -11.41 -15.94 10.68
CA GLY A 59 -12.21 -14.80 10.23
C GLY A 59 -11.47 -13.46 10.18
N CYS A 60 -10.19 -13.41 10.54
CA CYS A 60 -9.37 -12.21 10.40
C CYS A 60 -8.96 -11.99 8.94
N ALA A 61 -9.04 -10.75 8.46
CA ALA A 61 -8.53 -10.37 7.13
C ALA A 61 -7.52 -9.23 7.25
N ILE A 62 -6.43 -9.32 6.51
CA ILE A 62 -5.31 -8.37 6.53
C ILE A 62 -4.96 -7.99 5.09
N LEU A 63 -4.97 -6.70 4.80
CA LEU A 63 -4.64 -6.15 3.49
C LEU A 63 -3.54 -5.10 3.65
N PHE A 64 -2.49 -5.18 2.85
CA PHE A 64 -1.46 -4.14 2.79
C PHE A 64 -0.84 -4.03 1.39
N GLN A 65 -0.27 -2.86 1.13
CA GLN A 65 0.38 -2.55 -0.14
C GLN A 65 1.77 -3.18 -0.24
N SER A 66 2.28 -3.21 -1.48
CA SER A 66 3.67 -3.58 -1.79
C SER A 66 4.67 -2.79 -0.94
N GLY A 67 5.80 -3.40 -0.61
CA GLY A 67 6.84 -2.80 0.22
C GLY A 67 6.52 -2.73 1.71
N THR A 68 5.34 -3.14 2.17
CA THR A 68 5.00 -3.19 3.60
C THR A 68 5.83 -4.28 4.28
N ARG A 69 6.43 -3.94 5.43
CA ARG A 69 7.19 -4.89 6.25
C ARG A 69 6.25 -5.70 7.13
N TYR A 70 6.40 -7.00 7.10
CA TYR A 70 5.61 -7.89 7.94
C TYR A 70 6.39 -9.13 8.38
N MET A 71 5.93 -9.75 9.46
CA MET A 71 6.51 -10.96 10.01
C MET A 71 5.41 -11.83 10.64
N TRP A 72 5.47 -13.14 10.37
CA TRP A 72 4.61 -14.11 11.03
C TRP A 72 5.22 -14.55 12.35
N GLN A 73 4.39 -14.60 13.41
CA GLN A 73 4.71 -15.23 14.69
C GLN A 73 3.62 -16.27 14.99
N ILE A 74 3.90 -17.53 14.69
CA ILE A 74 2.92 -18.60 14.76
C ILE A 74 3.33 -19.59 15.83
N ASP A 75 2.34 -20.17 16.52
CA ASP A 75 2.56 -21.29 17.43
C ASP A 75 2.89 -22.54 16.61
N CYS A 76 4.00 -23.20 16.94
CA CYS A 76 4.53 -24.35 16.19
C CYS A 76 3.60 -25.57 16.21
N GLU A 77 2.74 -25.68 17.23
CA GLU A 77 1.89 -26.88 17.40
C GLU A 77 0.60 -26.81 16.58
N GLU A 78 -0.02 -25.64 16.45
CA GLU A 78 -1.31 -25.48 15.76
C GLU A 78 -1.18 -25.04 14.31
N GLY A 79 -0.15 -24.28 13.96
CA GLY A 79 -0.03 -23.63 12.65
C GLY A 79 -1.16 -22.63 12.36
N VAL A 80 -1.12 -22.01 11.18
CA VAL A 80 -2.18 -21.14 10.69
C VAL A 80 -2.55 -21.54 9.26
N HIS A 81 -3.82 -21.89 9.05
CA HIS A 81 -4.38 -22.09 7.72
C HIS A 81 -4.97 -20.77 7.22
N TYR A 82 -4.55 -20.33 6.05
CA TYR A 82 -4.92 -19.04 5.50
C TYR A 82 -5.11 -19.09 3.97
N ILE A 83 -5.83 -18.10 3.45
CA ILE A 83 -5.85 -17.77 2.03
C ILE A 83 -4.96 -16.55 1.86
N ALA A 84 -4.06 -16.59 0.87
CA ALA A 84 -3.27 -15.45 0.42
C ALA A 84 -3.63 -15.09 -1.01
N ILE A 85 -3.88 -13.80 -1.26
CA ILE A 85 -4.06 -13.22 -2.57
C ILE A 85 -2.95 -12.20 -2.77
N ASN A 86 -2.11 -12.43 -3.77
CA ASN A 86 -1.06 -11.56 -4.23
C ASN A 86 -1.58 -10.80 -5.44
N PHE A 87 -1.49 -9.49 -5.44
CA PHE A 87 -2.13 -8.69 -6.48
C PHE A 87 -1.50 -7.31 -6.64
N ASP A 88 -1.80 -6.67 -7.76
CA ASP A 88 -1.61 -5.24 -7.98
C ASP A 88 -2.98 -4.55 -8.08
N TYR A 89 -3.05 -3.26 -7.75
CA TYR A 89 -4.28 -2.49 -7.89
C TYR A 89 -4.63 -2.13 -9.33
N THR A 90 -3.67 -2.33 -10.27
CA THR A 90 -3.86 -2.04 -11.69
C THR A 90 -3.31 -3.18 -12.56
N HIS A 91 -3.63 -3.13 -13.86
CA HIS A 91 -3.05 -4.04 -14.87
C HIS A 91 -1.73 -3.54 -15.47
N ASN A 92 -1.14 -2.44 -14.98
CA ASN A 92 0.07 -1.84 -15.56
C ASN A 92 1.25 -2.82 -15.64
N HIS A 93 1.34 -3.76 -14.71
CA HIS A 93 2.39 -4.77 -14.63
C HIS A 93 1.89 -6.20 -14.91
N ALA A 94 0.71 -6.36 -15.53
CA ALA A 94 0.12 -7.67 -15.84
C ALA A 94 0.98 -8.50 -16.82
N HIS A 95 1.82 -7.84 -17.63
CA HIS A 95 2.79 -8.51 -18.51
C HIS A 95 3.85 -9.32 -17.75
N ILE A 96 4.10 -8.98 -16.47
CA ILE A 96 4.99 -9.73 -15.59
C ILE A 96 4.16 -10.83 -14.91
N LYS A 97 4.04 -12.00 -15.56
CA LYS A 97 3.27 -13.15 -15.06
C LYS A 97 3.97 -13.93 -13.93
N LYS A 98 4.89 -13.30 -13.22
CA LYS A 98 5.64 -13.92 -12.13
C LYS A 98 4.96 -13.66 -10.79
N SER A 99 4.80 -14.71 -9.98
CA SER A 99 4.49 -14.54 -8.55
C SER A 99 5.73 -14.06 -7.81
N PHE A 100 5.56 -13.06 -6.94
CA PHE A 100 6.66 -12.53 -6.13
C PHE A 100 6.68 -13.21 -4.77
N HIS A 101 7.79 -13.89 -4.49
CA HIS A 101 8.02 -14.45 -3.16
C HIS A 101 8.46 -13.33 -2.20
N PRO A 102 8.04 -13.41 -0.94
CA PRO A 102 8.56 -12.50 0.09
C PRO A 102 10.08 -12.64 0.20
N VAL A 103 10.75 -11.52 0.34
CA VAL A 103 12.20 -11.46 0.60
C VAL A 103 12.46 -10.78 1.94
N HIS A 104 13.62 -11.02 2.52
CA HIS A 104 14.02 -10.36 3.77
C HIS A 104 14.11 -8.84 3.58
N SER A 105 13.62 -8.08 4.54
CA SER A 105 13.58 -6.62 4.47
C SER A 105 14.96 -5.97 4.35
N ASN A 106 16.03 -6.65 4.78
CA ASN A 106 17.41 -6.18 4.65
C ASN A 106 17.96 -6.19 3.22
N VAL A 107 17.36 -6.97 2.30
CA VAL A 107 17.76 -7.06 0.88
C VAL A 107 16.73 -6.44 -0.05
N PHE A 108 15.52 -6.10 0.44
CA PHE A 108 14.47 -5.46 -0.35
C PHE A 108 14.82 -4.00 -0.63
N LEU A 109 14.70 -3.60 -1.89
CA LEU A 109 14.97 -2.22 -2.33
C LEU A 109 13.66 -1.50 -2.68
N PRO A 110 13.57 -0.18 -2.50
CA PRO A 110 12.41 0.60 -2.96
C PRO A 110 12.10 0.44 -4.45
N SER A 111 13.12 0.13 -5.26
CA SER A 111 12.95 -0.18 -6.69
C SER A 111 12.27 -1.52 -6.97
N ASP A 112 12.13 -2.38 -5.98
CA ASP A 112 11.46 -3.68 -6.11
C ASP A 112 9.95 -3.55 -5.98
N ILE A 113 9.45 -2.39 -5.54
CA ILE A 113 8.02 -2.07 -5.48
C ILE A 113 7.48 -1.91 -6.90
N LEU A 114 6.52 -2.74 -7.29
CA LEU A 114 5.91 -2.67 -8.61
C LEU A 114 4.98 -1.46 -8.75
N GLU A 115 4.12 -1.26 -7.76
CA GLU A 115 3.17 -0.16 -7.74
C GLU A 115 3.31 0.63 -6.44
N ASN A 116 3.51 1.94 -6.57
CA ASN A 116 3.49 2.86 -5.43
C ASN A 116 2.23 3.72 -5.52
N ILE A 117 1.11 3.19 -5.02
CA ILE A 117 -0.20 3.83 -5.14
C ILE A 117 -0.52 4.61 -3.89
N VAL A 118 -0.96 5.86 -4.09
CA VAL A 118 -1.57 6.69 -3.06
C VAL A 118 -3.03 6.88 -3.40
N PHE A 119 -3.92 6.35 -2.55
CA PHE A 119 -5.35 6.55 -2.66
C PHE A 119 -5.76 7.91 -2.12
N LEU A 120 -6.63 8.60 -2.85
CA LEU A 120 -7.01 9.99 -2.61
C LEU A 120 -8.36 10.12 -1.92
N ASP A 121 -9.28 9.24 -2.26
CA ASP A 121 -10.65 9.18 -1.74
C ASP A 121 -10.88 8.01 -0.76
N CYS A 122 -9.88 7.16 -0.58
CA CYS A 122 -9.92 6.00 0.31
C CYS A 122 -8.57 5.85 1.04
N LEU A 123 -8.33 6.73 2.02
CA LEU A 123 -7.05 6.81 2.73
C LEU A 123 -6.73 5.56 3.55
N GLU A 124 -7.73 4.77 3.88
CA GLU A 124 -7.60 3.50 4.58
C GLU A 124 -6.70 2.53 3.82
N LEU A 125 -6.73 2.58 2.49
CA LEU A 125 -5.88 1.73 1.64
C LEU A 125 -4.41 2.16 1.60
N ASN A 126 -4.08 3.36 2.11
CA ASN A 126 -2.69 3.83 2.21
C ASN A 126 -1.94 3.27 3.42
N THR A 127 -2.62 2.54 4.29
CA THR A 127 -2.07 1.90 5.48
C THR A 127 -2.57 0.45 5.56
N PRO A 128 -1.89 -0.43 6.28
CA PRO A 128 -2.39 -1.79 6.48
C PRO A 128 -3.79 -1.81 7.09
N ILE A 129 -4.69 -2.56 6.47
CA ILE A 129 -6.05 -2.79 6.94
C ILE A 129 -6.10 -4.12 7.69
N ILE A 130 -6.54 -4.09 8.94
CA ILE A 130 -6.74 -5.29 9.75
C ILE A 130 -8.21 -5.35 10.18
N LEU A 131 -8.95 -6.32 9.66
CA LEU A 131 -10.30 -6.66 10.10
C LEU A 131 -10.24 -7.87 11.00
N ARG A 132 -10.58 -7.70 12.28
CA ARG A 132 -10.60 -8.81 13.25
C ARG A 132 -11.77 -9.78 13.05
N ASP A 133 -12.82 -9.32 12.37
CA ASP A 133 -13.97 -10.10 11.97
C ASP A 133 -14.34 -9.69 10.55
N ALA A 134 -14.07 -10.60 9.63
CA ALA A 134 -14.32 -10.50 8.19
C ALA A 134 -14.95 -11.80 7.65
N THR A 135 -15.66 -12.53 8.51
CA THR A 135 -16.27 -13.84 8.17
C THR A 135 -17.18 -13.78 6.93
N GLN A 136 -17.82 -12.62 6.69
CA GLN A 136 -18.61 -12.36 5.49
C GLN A 136 -17.80 -12.38 4.17
N LEU A 137 -16.47 -12.33 4.24
CA LEU A 137 -15.59 -12.39 3.06
C LEU A 137 -15.17 -13.81 2.71
N GLU A 138 -15.30 -14.77 3.62
CA GLU A 138 -14.76 -16.14 3.48
C GLU A 138 -15.20 -16.83 2.19
N ALA A 139 -16.49 -16.79 1.90
CA ALA A 139 -17.04 -17.43 0.69
C ALA A 139 -16.44 -16.84 -0.58
N ARG A 140 -16.26 -15.50 -0.64
CA ARG A 140 -15.64 -14.83 -1.79
C ARG A 140 -14.16 -15.11 -1.90
N MET A 141 -13.45 -15.20 -0.78
CA MET A 141 -12.02 -15.56 -0.76
C MET A 141 -11.81 -16.99 -1.29
N LYS A 142 -12.64 -17.93 -0.85
CA LYS A 142 -12.60 -19.31 -1.35
C LYS A 142 -12.96 -19.40 -2.83
N LEU A 143 -14.01 -18.68 -3.27
CA LEU A 143 -14.40 -18.63 -4.67
C LEU A 143 -13.26 -18.10 -5.55
N LEU A 144 -12.64 -16.98 -5.16
CA LEU A 144 -11.51 -16.40 -5.88
C LEU A 144 -10.33 -17.37 -5.99
N THR A 145 -10.01 -18.09 -4.91
CA THR A 145 -8.94 -19.09 -4.92
C THR A 145 -9.26 -20.26 -5.84
N THR A 146 -10.52 -20.70 -5.86
CA THR A 146 -10.98 -21.78 -6.75
C THR A 146 -10.91 -21.35 -8.21
N GLU A 147 -11.40 -20.16 -8.53
CA GLU A 147 -11.37 -19.57 -9.87
C GLU A 147 -9.93 -19.43 -10.40
N TYR A 148 -9.03 -18.90 -9.56
CA TYR A 148 -7.61 -18.80 -9.91
C TYR A 148 -6.99 -20.17 -10.26
N PHE A 149 -7.39 -21.21 -9.56
CA PHE A 149 -6.88 -22.58 -9.80
C PHE A 149 -7.47 -23.21 -11.06
N LEU A 150 -8.75 -22.95 -11.37
CA LEU A 150 -9.43 -23.51 -12.56
C LEU A 150 -8.91 -22.85 -13.84
N GLY A 151 -8.73 -21.53 -13.83
CA GLY A 151 -8.18 -20.79 -14.98
C GLY A 151 -9.02 -20.84 -16.23
N ASP A 152 -10.36 -20.86 -16.06
CA ASP A 152 -11.30 -20.91 -17.17
C ASP A 152 -11.34 -19.60 -17.97
N ASP A 153 -12.09 -19.58 -19.08
CA ASP A 153 -12.28 -18.39 -19.90
C ASP A 153 -12.77 -17.21 -19.07
N TYR A 154 -12.21 -16.02 -19.32
CA TYR A 154 -12.48 -14.76 -18.59
C TYR A 154 -12.10 -14.81 -17.10
N CYS A 155 -11.17 -15.68 -16.72
CA CYS A 155 -10.70 -15.83 -15.34
C CYS A 155 -10.13 -14.51 -14.80
N ASP A 156 -9.29 -13.81 -15.55
CA ASP A 156 -8.65 -12.55 -15.09
C ASP A 156 -9.69 -11.47 -14.76
N GLU A 157 -10.74 -11.33 -15.57
CA GLU A 157 -11.85 -10.39 -15.35
C GLU A 157 -12.68 -10.76 -14.12
N LEU A 158 -12.96 -12.05 -13.93
CA LEU A 158 -13.71 -12.54 -12.78
C LEU A 158 -12.91 -12.39 -11.49
N LEU A 159 -11.62 -12.70 -11.51
CA LEU A 159 -10.71 -12.49 -10.39
C LEU A 159 -10.62 -11.01 -10.02
N SER A 160 -10.44 -10.13 -11.02
CA SER A 160 -10.37 -8.68 -10.83
C SER A 160 -11.64 -8.13 -10.18
N SER A 161 -12.81 -8.47 -10.72
CA SER A 161 -14.10 -7.99 -10.19
C SER A 161 -14.38 -8.53 -8.79
N THR A 162 -14.04 -9.79 -8.52
CA THR A 162 -14.23 -10.43 -7.21
C THR A 162 -13.32 -9.78 -6.17
N LEU A 163 -12.03 -9.58 -6.48
CA LEU A 163 -11.09 -8.94 -5.58
C LEU A 163 -11.47 -7.48 -5.31
N ASN A 164 -11.89 -6.73 -6.33
CA ASN A 164 -12.40 -5.38 -6.17
C ASN A 164 -13.60 -5.34 -5.20
N SER A 165 -14.56 -6.26 -5.35
CA SER A 165 -15.71 -6.41 -4.43
C SER A 165 -15.26 -6.69 -2.98
N ILE A 166 -14.20 -7.50 -2.78
CA ILE A 166 -13.63 -7.80 -1.47
C ILE A 166 -13.01 -6.55 -0.86
N ILE A 167 -12.15 -5.83 -1.61
CA ILE A 167 -11.48 -4.60 -1.16
C ILE A 167 -12.52 -3.55 -0.73
N ILE A 168 -13.53 -3.29 -1.57
CA ILE A 168 -14.61 -2.35 -1.25
C ILE A 168 -15.36 -2.78 0.03
N SER A 169 -15.62 -4.08 0.20
CA SER A 169 -16.29 -4.59 1.40
C SER A 169 -15.44 -4.39 2.67
N MET A 170 -14.11 -4.56 2.57
CA MET A 170 -13.18 -4.30 3.67
C MET A 170 -13.20 -2.83 4.09
N VAL A 171 -13.07 -1.92 3.13
CA VAL A 171 -13.13 -0.46 3.35
C VAL A 171 -14.46 -0.06 3.99
N ARG A 172 -15.59 -0.56 3.47
CA ARG A 172 -16.92 -0.28 4.04
C ARG A 172 -17.07 -0.78 5.47
N THR A 173 -16.47 -1.92 5.81
CA THR A 173 -16.48 -2.47 7.17
C THR A 173 -15.69 -1.59 8.13
N LEU A 174 -14.53 -1.10 7.71
CA LEU A 174 -13.74 -0.13 8.50
C LEU A 174 -14.51 1.17 8.72
N ASN A 175 -15.09 1.72 7.66
CA ASN A 175 -15.81 2.98 7.73
C ASN A 175 -17.03 2.89 8.66
N LYS A 176 -17.73 1.76 8.69
CA LYS A 176 -18.81 1.52 9.66
C LYS A 176 -18.31 1.48 11.11
N LYS A 177 -17.13 0.90 11.37
CA LYS A 177 -16.55 0.83 12.73
C LYS A 177 -16.00 2.19 13.20
N ASN A 178 -15.46 2.97 12.27
CA ASN A 178 -14.78 4.23 12.59
C ASN A 178 -15.73 5.43 12.63
N ASN A 179 -16.94 5.33 12.13
CA ASN A 179 -17.80 6.51 11.96
C ASN A 179 -19.31 6.26 11.94
N PRO A 180 -20.00 6.35 13.10
CA PRO A 180 -21.46 6.54 13.11
C PRO A 180 -21.89 7.92 12.60
N TYR A 181 -21.00 8.90 12.56
CA TYR A 181 -21.28 10.30 12.18
C TYR A 181 -20.10 10.85 11.36
N GLY A 182 -20.24 10.89 10.04
CA GLY A 182 -19.30 11.35 9.01
C GLY A 182 -18.07 12.13 9.52
N ASN A 183 -16.89 11.62 9.25
CA ASN A 183 -15.65 12.05 9.92
C ASN A 183 -15.13 13.39 9.36
N LYS A 184 -15.40 14.49 10.05
CA LYS A 184 -14.83 15.81 9.72
C LYS A 184 -13.31 15.78 9.52
N GLY A 185 -12.60 14.94 10.28
CA GLY A 185 -11.16 14.77 10.14
C GLY A 185 -10.76 14.04 8.85
N PHE A 186 -11.55 13.10 8.38
CA PHE A 186 -11.32 12.40 7.11
C PHE A 186 -11.50 13.36 5.93
N VAL A 187 -12.64 14.08 5.88
CA VAL A 187 -12.90 15.10 4.84
C VAL A 187 -11.80 16.17 4.83
N MET A 188 -11.39 16.64 6.00
CA MET A 188 -10.28 17.58 6.12
C MET A 188 -8.98 17.01 5.52
N THR A 189 -8.65 15.75 5.82
CA THR A 189 -7.44 15.11 5.28
C THR A 189 -7.52 14.99 3.76
N GLN A 190 -8.67 14.60 3.21
CA GLN A 190 -8.88 14.55 1.76
C GLN A 190 -8.69 15.92 1.10
N ASN A 191 -9.27 16.97 1.67
CA ASN A 191 -9.11 18.33 1.15
C ASN A 191 -7.65 18.78 1.15
N ILE A 192 -6.89 18.41 2.20
CA ILE A 192 -5.46 18.70 2.28
C ILE A 192 -4.69 17.93 1.21
N ILE A 193 -4.98 16.64 1.00
CA ILE A 193 -4.33 15.85 -0.05
C ILE A 193 -4.63 16.44 -1.43
N GLN A 194 -5.88 16.81 -1.69
CA GLN A 194 -6.26 17.46 -2.94
C GLN A 194 -5.51 18.79 -3.13
N TYR A 195 -5.35 19.57 -2.07
CA TYR A 195 -4.56 20.81 -2.11
C TYR A 195 -3.08 20.51 -2.45
N ILE A 196 -2.47 19.51 -1.79
CA ILE A 196 -1.09 19.07 -2.08
C ILE A 196 -0.93 18.72 -3.55
N GLN A 197 -1.87 18.02 -4.16
CA GLN A 197 -1.81 17.61 -5.56
C GLN A 197 -1.78 18.77 -6.55
N HIS A 198 -2.45 19.87 -6.23
CA HIS A 198 -2.48 21.06 -7.09
C HIS A 198 -1.30 22.01 -6.80
N HIS A 199 -0.71 21.93 -5.62
CA HIS A 199 0.28 22.89 -5.11
C HIS A 199 1.60 22.23 -4.68
N TYR A 200 1.84 20.96 -5.02
CA TYR A 200 3.01 20.20 -4.52
C TYR A 200 4.37 20.85 -4.80
N ALA A 201 4.47 21.67 -5.83
CA ALA A 201 5.71 22.43 -6.13
C ALA A 201 5.95 23.63 -5.22
N GLU A 202 4.90 24.07 -4.48
CA GLU A 202 4.94 25.22 -3.58
C GLU A 202 5.39 24.82 -2.18
N ASP A 203 5.72 25.79 -1.34
CA ASP A 203 6.02 25.53 0.08
C ASP A 203 4.72 25.35 0.86
N ILE A 204 4.48 24.11 1.32
CA ILE A 204 3.28 23.73 2.06
C ILE A 204 3.67 23.41 3.50
N SER A 205 3.22 24.25 4.43
CA SER A 205 3.37 24.06 5.88
C SER A 205 2.04 23.75 6.56
N TYR A 206 2.08 23.32 7.82
CA TYR A 206 0.86 23.18 8.62
C TYR A 206 0.19 24.53 8.88
N GLU A 207 0.97 25.59 8.97
CA GLU A 207 0.50 26.98 9.15
C GLU A 207 -0.28 27.45 7.93
N THR A 208 0.28 27.25 6.72
CA THR A 208 -0.37 27.55 5.44
C THR A 208 -1.72 26.82 5.34
N LEU A 209 -1.72 25.52 5.66
CA LEU A 209 -2.96 24.73 5.63
C LEU A 209 -3.97 25.16 6.70
N ALA A 210 -3.50 25.61 7.87
CA ALA A 210 -4.35 26.12 8.95
C ALA A 210 -5.10 27.38 8.53
N GLU A 211 -4.44 28.26 7.80
CA GLU A 211 -5.05 29.47 7.23
C GLU A 211 -6.07 29.14 6.14
N ILE A 212 -5.70 28.27 5.18
CA ILE A 212 -6.57 27.93 4.04
C ILE A 212 -7.83 27.19 4.48
N PHE A 213 -7.69 26.22 5.39
CA PHE A 213 -8.81 25.37 5.81
C PHE A 213 -9.50 25.83 7.10
N HIS A 214 -9.06 26.92 7.71
CA HIS A 214 -9.59 27.47 8.97
C HIS A 214 -9.56 26.47 10.12
N PHE A 215 -8.48 25.70 10.24
CA PHE A 215 -8.23 24.75 11.33
C PHE A 215 -6.96 25.13 12.10
N ASN A 216 -6.83 24.56 13.29
CA ASN A 216 -5.58 24.71 14.04
C ASN A 216 -4.47 23.78 13.47
N ALA A 217 -3.26 24.31 13.29
CA ALA A 217 -2.11 23.58 12.74
C ALA A 217 -1.80 22.28 13.51
N SER A 218 -1.88 22.31 14.84
CA SER A 218 -1.69 21.12 15.69
C SER A 218 -2.78 20.07 15.48
N HIS A 219 -4.03 20.49 15.23
CA HIS A 219 -5.14 19.60 14.92
C HIS A 219 -4.94 18.94 13.55
N ILE A 220 -4.54 19.72 12.54
CA ILE A 220 -4.22 19.23 11.20
C ILE A 220 -3.11 18.19 11.29
N ASN A 221 -1.98 18.48 11.96
CA ASN A 221 -0.86 17.56 12.13
C ASN A 221 -1.31 16.22 12.72
N ARG A 222 -2.06 16.26 13.82
CA ARG A 222 -2.54 15.04 14.50
C ARG A 222 -3.47 14.22 13.61
N VAL A 223 -4.44 14.87 12.96
CA VAL A 223 -5.45 14.19 12.15
C VAL A 223 -4.83 13.70 10.85
N PHE A 224 -4.01 14.49 10.18
CA PHE A 224 -3.33 14.10 8.95
C PHE A 224 -2.43 12.89 9.18
N LYS A 225 -1.58 12.94 10.23
CA LYS A 225 -0.70 11.80 10.56
C LYS A 225 -1.51 10.55 10.96
N LYS A 226 -2.62 10.72 11.69
CA LYS A 226 -3.51 9.59 12.06
C LYS A 226 -4.11 8.93 10.81
N ASN A 227 -4.53 9.73 9.81
CA ASN A 227 -5.25 9.20 8.64
C ASN A 227 -4.31 8.72 7.52
N THR A 228 -3.11 9.32 7.38
CA THR A 228 -2.16 8.98 6.31
C THR A 228 -1.00 8.11 6.77
N GLY A 229 -0.80 7.94 8.07
CA GLY A 229 0.37 7.28 8.66
C GLY A 229 1.66 8.11 8.58
N LYS A 230 1.68 9.22 7.83
CA LYS A 230 2.86 10.04 7.53
C LYS A 230 2.69 11.48 8.01
N SER A 231 3.80 12.15 8.32
CA SER A 231 3.76 13.61 8.51
C SER A 231 3.49 14.30 7.17
N LEU A 232 2.98 15.53 7.20
CA LEU A 232 2.75 16.35 6.01
C LEU A 232 4.01 16.45 5.14
N HIS A 233 5.15 16.76 5.75
CA HIS A 233 6.42 16.88 5.04
C HIS A 233 6.84 15.56 4.37
N ALA A 234 6.71 14.43 5.06
CA ALA A 234 7.04 13.12 4.50
C ALA A 234 6.09 12.76 3.34
N PHE A 235 4.81 13.05 3.49
CA PHE A 235 3.81 12.82 2.45
C PHE A 235 4.07 13.67 1.20
N LEU A 236 4.31 14.98 1.38
CA LEU A 236 4.64 15.91 0.31
C LEU A 236 5.92 15.50 -0.42
N LEU A 237 6.95 15.09 0.34
CA LEU A 237 8.21 14.62 -0.23
C LEU A 237 8.02 13.38 -1.10
N ASP A 238 7.31 12.38 -0.59
CA ASP A 238 6.99 11.17 -1.34
C ASP A 238 6.21 11.49 -2.62
N TYR A 239 5.23 12.39 -2.52
CA TYR A 239 4.45 12.82 -3.68
C TYR A 239 5.32 13.49 -4.75
N ARG A 240 6.19 14.44 -4.37
CA ARG A 240 7.16 15.10 -5.27
C ARG A 240 8.07 14.10 -5.97
N LEU A 241 8.58 13.12 -5.23
CA LEU A 241 9.48 12.10 -5.78
C LEU A 241 8.76 11.16 -6.76
N ASN A 242 7.50 10.84 -6.51
CA ASN A 242 6.69 10.04 -7.45
C ASN A 242 6.46 10.80 -8.75
N ILE A 243 6.09 12.09 -8.71
CA ILE A 243 5.98 12.92 -9.91
C ILE A 243 7.31 13.02 -10.64
N ALA A 244 8.43 13.16 -9.90
CA ALA A 244 9.75 13.18 -10.51
C ALA A 244 10.08 11.87 -11.24
N MET A 245 9.69 10.71 -10.69
CA MET A 245 9.85 9.41 -11.36
C MET A 245 9.07 9.32 -12.66
N GLU A 246 7.83 9.82 -12.69
CA GLU A 246 7.01 9.87 -13.90
C GLU A 246 7.62 10.78 -14.96
N LEU A 247 8.06 11.98 -14.58
CA LEU A 247 8.72 12.92 -15.50
C LEU A 247 10.04 12.36 -16.06
N LEU A 248 10.80 11.63 -15.26
CA LEU A 248 12.03 10.97 -15.69
C LEU A 248 11.78 9.86 -16.72
N ARG A 249 10.63 9.17 -16.65
CA ARG A 249 10.25 8.08 -17.57
C ARG A 249 9.70 8.59 -18.90
N SER A 250 8.92 9.66 -18.87
CA SER A 250 8.08 10.09 -20.00
C SER A 250 8.70 11.16 -20.89
N GLN A 251 9.73 11.87 -20.42
CA GLN A 251 10.20 13.08 -21.10
C GLN A 251 11.71 13.27 -21.02
N ALA A 252 12.28 13.85 -22.09
CA ALA A 252 13.68 14.27 -22.17
C ALA A 252 13.97 15.61 -21.44
N ILE A 253 13.24 15.90 -20.34
CA ILE A 253 13.42 17.11 -19.54
C ILE A 253 14.76 17.01 -18.76
N PRO A 254 15.57 18.06 -18.70
CA PRO A 254 16.77 18.07 -17.87
C PRO A 254 16.46 17.78 -16.39
N ILE A 255 17.32 17.02 -15.73
CA ILE A 255 17.11 16.61 -14.32
C ILE A 255 16.95 17.82 -13.39
N ASN A 256 17.71 18.88 -13.67
CA ASN A 256 17.65 20.13 -12.89
C ASN A 256 16.27 20.81 -13.02
N GLU A 257 15.70 20.80 -14.21
CA GLU A 257 14.35 21.33 -14.43
C GLU A 257 13.29 20.46 -13.74
N ILE A 258 13.41 19.13 -13.81
CA ILE A 258 12.50 18.23 -13.06
C ILE A 258 12.56 18.54 -11.57
N ALA A 259 13.78 18.74 -10.99
CA ALA A 259 13.90 19.08 -9.57
C ALA A 259 13.11 20.35 -9.21
N ILE A 260 13.22 21.39 -10.02
CA ILE A 260 12.49 22.64 -9.82
C ILE A 260 10.99 22.44 -10.00
N MET A 261 10.57 21.74 -11.07
CA MET A 261 9.15 21.47 -11.36
C MET A 261 8.46 20.72 -10.24
N VAL A 262 9.17 19.85 -9.54
CA VAL A 262 8.60 19.11 -8.39
C VAL A 262 8.83 19.80 -7.05
N GLY A 263 9.27 21.06 -7.04
CA GLY A 263 9.34 21.91 -5.84
C GLY A 263 10.60 21.74 -4.99
N PHE A 264 11.72 21.27 -5.57
CA PHE A 264 13.02 21.33 -4.90
C PHE A 264 13.76 22.60 -5.30
N THR A 265 14.19 23.36 -4.32
CA THR A 265 15.01 24.56 -4.51
C THR A 265 16.51 24.24 -4.57
N ASP A 266 16.93 23.09 -4.01
CA ASP A 266 18.32 22.62 -3.99
C ASP A 266 18.44 21.31 -4.77
N ILE A 267 19.14 21.36 -5.92
CA ILE A 267 19.34 20.21 -6.82
C ILE A 267 20.17 19.09 -6.16
N PRO A 268 21.30 19.37 -5.49
CA PRO A 268 22.02 18.36 -4.69
C PRO A 268 21.14 17.65 -3.68
N HIS A 269 20.26 18.37 -2.97
CA HIS A 269 19.31 17.80 -2.04
C HIS A 269 18.30 16.90 -2.75
N PHE A 270 17.76 17.31 -3.91
CA PHE A 270 16.90 16.47 -4.74
C PHE A 270 17.59 15.15 -5.11
N ILE A 271 18.80 15.20 -5.68
CA ILE A 271 19.53 14.00 -6.13
C ILE A 271 19.76 13.03 -4.97
N LYS A 272 20.19 13.55 -3.79
CA LYS A 272 20.42 12.74 -2.59
C LYS A 272 19.13 12.09 -2.09
N THR A 273 18.04 12.86 -2.04
CA THR A 273 16.75 12.42 -1.54
C THR A 273 16.12 11.40 -2.51
N PHE A 274 16.17 11.67 -3.81
CA PHE A 274 15.70 10.75 -4.84
C PHE A 274 16.47 9.42 -4.81
N LYS A 275 17.81 9.46 -4.66
CA LYS A 275 18.61 8.24 -4.51
C LYS A 275 18.25 7.47 -3.25
N LYS A 276 18.00 8.16 -2.12
CA LYS A 276 17.55 7.51 -0.88
C LYS A 276 16.20 6.85 -1.05
N PHE A 277 15.30 7.45 -1.82
CA PHE A 277 13.93 6.95 -2.04
C PHE A 277 13.88 5.78 -3.03
N THR A 278 14.61 5.86 -4.15
CA THR A 278 14.55 4.89 -5.27
C THR A 278 15.71 3.90 -5.32
N GLY A 279 16.74 4.09 -4.49
CA GLY A 279 18.00 3.34 -4.58
C GLY A 279 18.94 3.80 -5.72
N LYS A 280 18.46 4.58 -6.68
CA LYS A 280 19.21 5.03 -7.88
C LYS A 280 19.26 6.55 -7.98
N THR A 281 20.30 7.10 -8.57
CA THR A 281 20.31 8.54 -8.92
C THR A 281 19.30 8.81 -10.04
N PRO A 282 18.73 10.05 -10.16
CA PRO A 282 17.79 10.38 -11.23
C PRO A 282 18.29 10.03 -12.62
N ALA A 283 19.59 10.26 -12.92
CA ALA A 283 20.20 9.91 -14.19
C ALA A 283 20.19 8.39 -14.44
N ARG A 284 20.58 7.58 -13.45
CA ARG A 284 20.54 6.11 -13.55
C ARG A 284 19.11 5.58 -13.64
N TYR A 285 18.18 6.23 -12.96
CA TYR A 285 16.78 5.85 -12.99
C TYR A 285 16.19 6.05 -14.39
N ARG A 286 16.50 7.15 -15.08
CA ARG A 286 16.11 7.42 -16.47
C ARG A 286 16.63 6.33 -17.42
N CYS A 287 17.95 6.06 -17.42
CA CYS A 287 18.55 5.05 -18.29
C CYS A 287 18.13 3.61 -18.02
N SER A 288 17.56 3.30 -16.85
CA SER A 288 17.11 1.93 -16.55
C SER A 288 15.68 1.65 -17.01
N ASN A 289 15.01 2.63 -17.59
CA ASN A 289 13.65 2.51 -18.14
C ASN A 289 13.63 2.74 -19.68
N GLU A 290 14.79 2.95 -20.31
CA GLU A 290 15.03 2.84 -21.73
C GLU A 290 15.44 1.39 -22.07
#